data_dd41439ddb9ae07a18d49d3c5f48fac2
#
_entry.id   dd41439ddb9ae07a18d49d3c5f48fac2
#
_cell.length_a   1.000
_cell.length_b   1.000
_cell.length_c   1.000
_cell.angle_alpha   90.00
_cell.angle_beta   90.00
_cell.angle_gamma   90.00
#
_symmetry.space_group_name_H-M   'P 1'
#
loop_
_entity.id
_entity.type
_entity.pdbx_description
1 polymer ?
#
loop_
_entity_poly.entity_id
_entity_poly.type
_entity_poly.pdbx_seq_one_letter_code
_entity_poly.pdbx_strand_id
1 'polypeptide(L)'
;MRILLYGGSFDPPHYGHLNNLRAAAARVCPDRVVVMPAGVSPFKQGTSAPGPLRVEMCGCFAELAREMGFGLEVSGWEVEQAEQGRKNYSVLTLEKLARENPGDELYLAIGSDMLLSFDGWHRWEDILRLAHLVVTSRNIGCLLYTSDAADDRI
;
A
#
# COMPACT_ATOMS: atom_id res chain seq x y z
N MET A 1 -15.90 -6.83 -3.91
CA MET A 1 -14.94 -6.92 -2.79
C MET A 1 -14.24 -5.59 -2.58
N ARG A 2 -13.77 -5.36 -1.37
CA ARG A 2 -12.89 -4.23 -1.05
C ARG A 2 -11.47 -4.75 -0.92
N ILE A 3 -10.56 -4.16 -1.71
CA ILE A 3 -9.14 -4.53 -1.72
C ILE A 3 -8.34 -3.34 -1.25
N LEU A 4 -7.58 -3.51 -0.19
CA LEU A 4 -6.69 -2.48 0.35
C LEU A 4 -5.26 -2.76 -0.09
N LEU A 5 -4.67 -1.83 -0.85
CA LEU A 5 -3.26 -1.89 -1.23
C LEU A 5 -2.43 -1.15 -0.18
N TYR A 6 -1.52 -1.87 0.43
CA TYR A 6 -0.60 -1.32 1.43
C TYR A 6 0.83 -1.44 0.92
N GLY A 7 1.36 -0.34 0.38
CA GLY A 7 2.70 -0.29 -0.16
C GLY A 7 3.68 0.30 0.84
N GLY A 8 4.93 -0.02 0.68
CA GLY A 8 6.00 0.53 1.50
C GLY A 8 7.33 -0.16 1.21
N SER A 9 8.40 0.39 1.76
CA SER A 9 9.71 -0.25 1.65
C SER A 9 9.79 -1.51 2.50
N PHE A 10 9.21 -1.48 3.69
CA PHE A 10 9.25 -2.58 4.67
C PHE A 10 10.68 -3.09 4.88
N ASP A 11 11.53 -2.20 5.32
CA ASP A 11 12.98 -2.47 5.40
C ASP A 11 13.54 -2.12 6.78
N PRO A 12 13.23 -2.90 7.82
CA PRO A 12 12.27 -4.01 7.83
C PRO A 12 10.84 -3.55 8.14
N PRO A 13 9.83 -4.41 7.97
CA PRO A 13 8.51 -4.14 8.53
C PRO A 13 8.59 -4.12 10.05
N HIS A 14 7.78 -3.30 10.70
CA HIS A 14 7.81 -3.11 12.16
C HIS A 14 6.43 -2.78 12.71
N TYR A 15 6.34 -2.56 14.01
CA TYR A 15 5.06 -2.29 14.68
C TYR A 15 4.35 -1.05 14.17
N GLY A 16 5.09 -0.03 13.71
CA GLY A 16 4.47 1.14 13.08
C GLY A 16 3.68 0.77 11.83
N HIS A 17 4.22 -0.14 11.02
CA HIS A 17 3.52 -0.66 9.84
C HIS A 17 2.28 -1.46 10.25
N LEU A 18 2.38 -2.30 11.28
CA LEU A 18 1.24 -3.07 11.79
C LEU A 18 0.14 -2.15 12.30
N ASN A 19 0.50 -1.12 13.06
CA ASN A 19 -0.46 -0.16 13.59
C ASN A 19 -1.16 0.62 12.48
N ASN A 20 -0.43 1.03 11.45
CA ASN A 20 -1.01 1.72 10.31
C ASN A 20 -1.96 0.83 9.52
N LEU A 21 -1.57 -0.42 9.28
CA LEU A 21 -2.46 -1.36 8.60
C LEU A 21 -3.70 -1.65 9.43
N ARG A 22 -3.55 -1.82 10.75
CA ARG A 22 -4.69 -2.01 11.65
C ARG A 22 -5.68 -0.84 11.55
N ALA A 23 -5.18 0.39 11.60
CA ALA A 23 -6.03 1.58 11.52
C ALA A 23 -6.74 1.68 10.17
N ALA A 24 -6.02 1.47 9.07
CA ALA A 24 -6.60 1.50 7.74
C ALA A 24 -7.64 0.40 7.54
N ALA A 25 -7.33 -0.82 7.97
CA ALA A 25 -8.24 -1.96 7.84
C ALA A 25 -9.50 -1.78 8.71
N ALA A 26 -9.36 -1.20 9.90
CA ALA A 26 -10.51 -0.91 10.76
C ALA A 26 -11.48 0.07 10.09
N ARG A 27 -10.94 1.04 9.34
CA ARG A 27 -11.77 2.03 8.63
C ARG A 27 -12.40 1.48 7.36
N VAL A 28 -11.64 0.71 6.59
CA VAL A 28 -12.06 0.23 5.26
C VAL A 28 -12.87 -1.06 5.35
N CYS A 29 -12.60 -1.90 6.33
CA CYS A 29 -13.15 -3.25 6.44
C CYS A 29 -12.91 -4.03 5.14
N PRO A 30 -11.64 -4.20 4.73
CA PRO A 30 -11.34 -4.86 3.46
C PRO A 30 -11.63 -6.35 3.50
N ASP A 31 -11.96 -6.90 2.34
CA ASP A 31 -12.02 -8.36 2.17
C ASP A 31 -10.61 -8.93 1.97
N ARG A 32 -9.77 -8.18 1.24
CA ARG A 32 -8.38 -8.54 0.97
C ARG A 32 -7.46 -7.36 1.17
N VAL A 33 -6.28 -7.64 1.71
CA VAL A 33 -5.18 -6.68 1.78
C VAL A 33 -4.04 -7.22 0.94
N VAL A 34 -3.52 -6.38 0.04
CA VAL A 34 -2.31 -6.68 -0.72
C VAL A 34 -1.19 -5.83 -0.16
N VAL A 35 -0.24 -6.48 0.50
CA VAL A 35 0.98 -5.83 0.99
C VAL A 35 1.99 -5.86 -0.16
N MET A 36 2.46 -4.69 -0.58
CA MET A 36 3.31 -4.54 -1.76
C MET A 36 4.64 -3.89 -1.40
N PRO A 37 5.67 -4.67 -1.07
CA PRO A 37 7.00 -4.10 -0.87
C PRO A 37 7.50 -3.43 -2.14
N ALA A 38 8.03 -2.21 -2.01
CA ALA A 38 8.57 -1.46 -3.13
C ALA A 38 9.82 -2.16 -3.70
N GLY A 39 9.96 -2.14 -5.01
CA GLY A 39 11.12 -2.72 -5.66
C GLY A 39 12.39 -1.96 -5.36
N VAL A 40 12.31 -0.64 -5.49
CA VAL A 40 13.40 0.27 -5.15
C VAL A 40 12.84 1.39 -4.30
N SER A 41 13.44 1.60 -3.12
CA SER A 41 13.03 2.71 -2.27
C SER A 41 13.63 4.01 -2.84
N PRO A 42 12.80 4.98 -3.24
CA PRO A 42 13.31 6.26 -3.76
C PRO A 42 13.98 7.11 -2.67
N PHE A 43 13.77 6.76 -1.40
CA PHE A 43 14.25 7.53 -0.27
C PHE A 43 15.49 6.93 0.41
N LYS A 44 15.92 5.75 -0.01
CA LYS A 44 17.06 5.08 0.60
C LYS A 44 18.22 4.98 -0.38
N GLN A 45 19.35 5.52 0.03
CA GLN A 45 20.62 5.30 -0.63
C GLN A 45 21.45 4.40 0.29
N GLY A 46 22.10 3.40 -0.29
CA GLY A 46 22.97 2.50 0.45
C GLY A 46 22.38 1.11 0.64
N THR A 47 22.77 0.45 1.72
CA THR A 47 22.43 -0.94 1.95
C THR A 47 21.01 -1.08 2.49
N SER A 48 20.09 -1.51 1.64
CA SER A 48 18.78 -1.97 2.07
C SER A 48 18.71 -3.49 1.93
N ALA A 49 17.78 -4.10 2.65
CA ALA A 49 17.55 -5.54 2.52
C ALA A 49 17.10 -5.85 1.08
N PRO A 50 17.54 -6.96 0.51
CA PRO A 50 17.11 -7.38 -0.83
C PRO A 50 15.59 -7.47 -0.91
N GLY A 51 15.02 -7.16 -2.09
CA GLY A 51 13.60 -7.22 -2.31
C GLY A 51 12.94 -8.53 -1.89
N PRO A 52 13.46 -9.70 -2.33
CA PRO A 52 12.88 -10.99 -1.92
C PRO A 52 12.85 -11.20 -0.41
N LEU A 53 13.88 -10.75 0.31
CA LEU A 53 13.90 -10.84 1.77
C LEU A 53 12.85 -9.94 2.40
N ARG A 54 12.65 -8.74 1.88
CA ARG A 54 11.62 -7.82 2.38
C ARG A 54 10.23 -8.38 2.17
N VAL A 55 9.99 -9.02 1.03
CA VAL A 55 8.72 -9.73 0.77
C VAL A 55 8.51 -10.82 1.82
N GLU A 56 9.53 -11.62 2.09
CA GLU A 56 9.46 -12.68 3.09
C GLU A 56 9.16 -12.14 4.49
N MET A 57 9.83 -11.07 4.88
CA MET A 57 9.62 -10.45 6.20
C MET A 57 8.19 -9.94 6.38
N CYS A 58 7.52 -9.55 5.31
CA CYS A 58 6.13 -9.09 5.37
C CYS A 58 5.13 -10.19 5.72
N GLY A 59 5.56 -11.44 5.82
CA GLY A 59 4.74 -12.51 6.39
C GLY A 59 4.29 -12.21 7.82
N CYS A 60 4.95 -11.27 8.51
CA CYS A 60 4.55 -10.85 9.85
C CYS A 60 3.13 -10.27 9.93
N PHE A 61 2.58 -9.80 8.81
CA PHE A 61 1.21 -9.28 8.78
C PHE A 61 0.13 -10.36 8.83
N ALA A 62 0.50 -11.63 8.67
CA ALA A 62 -0.47 -12.72 8.60
C ALA A 62 -1.29 -12.87 9.88
N GLU A 63 -0.68 -12.64 11.05
CA GLU A 63 -1.39 -12.73 12.32
C GLU A 63 -2.46 -11.65 12.44
N LEU A 64 -2.15 -10.43 12.04
CA LEU A 64 -3.11 -9.33 12.02
C LEU A 64 -4.27 -9.63 11.08
N ALA A 65 -3.99 -10.22 9.93
CA ALA A 65 -5.02 -10.61 8.97
C ALA A 65 -5.99 -11.62 9.59
N ARG A 66 -5.46 -12.62 10.29
CA ARG A 66 -6.31 -13.61 10.98
C ARG A 66 -7.15 -12.95 12.09
N GLU A 67 -6.53 -12.08 12.87
CA GLU A 67 -7.20 -11.36 13.97
C GLU A 67 -8.35 -10.51 13.45
N MET A 68 -8.15 -9.79 12.36
CA MET A 68 -9.15 -8.86 11.81
C MET A 68 -10.08 -9.49 10.77
N GLY A 69 -9.78 -10.70 10.31
CA GLY A 69 -10.66 -11.44 9.42
C GLY A 69 -10.59 -11.06 7.96
N PHE A 70 -9.47 -10.52 7.46
CA PHE A 70 -9.30 -10.27 6.04
C PHE A 70 -8.29 -11.23 5.39
N GLY A 71 -8.42 -11.44 4.07
CA GLY A 71 -7.43 -12.18 3.31
C GLY A 71 -6.16 -11.34 3.12
N LEU A 72 -5.01 -11.99 3.21
CA LEU A 72 -3.72 -11.32 3.05
C LEU A 72 -2.95 -11.94 1.90
N GLU A 73 -2.45 -11.07 1.03
CA GLU A 73 -1.46 -11.43 0.02
C GLU A 73 -0.25 -10.51 0.20
N VAL A 74 0.94 -11.08 0.31
CA VAL A 74 2.19 -10.31 0.18
C VAL A 74 2.68 -10.50 -1.24
N SER A 75 2.69 -9.42 -2.01
CA SER A 75 3.01 -9.49 -3.44
C SER A 75 4.47 -9.10 -3.69
N GLY A 76 5.15 -9.90 -4.49
CA GLY A 76 6.49 -9.59 -4.97
C GLY A 76 6.52 -8.86 -6.30
N TRP A 77 5.36 -8.42 -6.81
CA TRP A 77 5.27 -7.90 -8.17
C TRP A 77 6.16 -6.67 -8.41
N GLU A 78 6.14 -5.69 -7.51
CA GLU A 78 6.99 -4.50 -7.68
C GLU A 78 8.48 -4.83 -7.57
N VAL A 79 8.83 -5.76 -6.68
CA VAL A 79 10.20 -6.25 -6.58
C VAL A 79 10.65 -6.90 -7.89
N GLU A 80 9.80 -7.75 -8.47
CA GLU A 80 10.09 -8.40 -9.75
C GLU A 80 10.22 -7.40 -10.89
N GLN A 81 9.35 -6.38 -10.93
CA GLN A 81 9.42 -5.32 -11.94
C GLN A 81 10.75 -4.57 -11.84
N ALA A 82 11.19 -4.24 -10.63
CA ALA A 82 12.45 -3.55 -10.41
C ALA A 82 13.65 -4.39 -10.84
N GLU A 83 13.61 -5.69 -10.59
CA GLU A 83 14.68 -6.63 -11.03
C GLU A 83 14.78 -6.67 -12.55
N GLN A 84 13.69 -6.42 -13.26
CA GLN A 84 13.66 -6.34 -14.73
C GLN A 84 13.96 -4.94 -15.25
N GLY A 85 14.36 -4.01 -14.38
CA GLY A 85 14.67 -2.64 -14.76
C GLY A 85 13.48 -1.74 -15.01
N ARG A 86 12.28 -2.16 -14.63
CA ARG A 86 11.06 -1.36 -14.80
C ARG A 86 10.84 -0.46 -13.61
N LYS A 87 10.26 0.71 -13.86
CA LYS A 87 9.93 1.66 -12.79
C LYS A 87 8.67 1.22 -12.04
N ASN A 88 8.68 1.51 -10.73
CA ASN A 88 7.53 1.24 -9.87
C ASN A 88 6.78 2.55 -9.59
N TYR A 89 5.56 2.63 -10.02
CA TYR A 89 4.64 3.73 -9.69
C TYR A 89 3.35 3.13 -9.15
N SER A 90 2.80 3.72 -8.10
CA SER A 90 1.56 3.22 -7.48
C SER A 90 0.40 3.11 -8.46
N VAL A 91 0.32 4.03 -9.43
CA VAL A 91 -0.73 3.98 -10.46
C VAL A 91 -0.66 2.69 -11.28
N LEU A 92 0.55 2.21 -11.58
CA LEU A 92 0.72 0.98 -12.36
C LEU A 92 0.25 -0.24 -11.57
N THR A 93 0.55 -0.26 -10.28
CA THR A 93 0.09 -1.33 -9.37
C THR A 93 -1.43 -1.33 -9.26
N LEU A 94 -2.03 -0.15 -9.13
CA LEU A 94 -3.49 -0.03 -9.06
C LEU A 94 -4.16 -0.42 -10.37
N GLU A 95 -3.57 -0.06 -11.50
CA GLU A 95 -4.08 -0.48 -12.81
C GLU A 95 -4.05 -1.99 -12.96
N LYS A 96 -2.97 -2.62 -12.49
CA LYS A 96 -2.85 -4.09 -12.48
C LYS A 96 -3.96 -4.72 -11.63
N LEU A 97 -4.15 -4.22 -10.41
CA LEU A 97 -5.18 -4.74 -9.52
C LEU A 97 -6.57 -4.55 -10.10
N ALA A 98 -6.83 -3.41 -10.75
CA ALA A 98 -8.12 -3.15 -11.38
C ALA A 98 -8.40 -4.10 -12.53
N ARG A 99 -7.38 -4.43 -13.33
CA ARG A 99 -7.53 -5.39 -14.43
C ARG A 99 -7.79 -6.80 -13.92
N GLU A 100 -7.12 -7.18 -12.84
CA GLU A 100 -7.24 -8.54 -12.28
C GLU A 100 -8.51 -8.73 -11.45
N ASN A 101 -9.09 -7.65 -10.96
CA ASN A 101 -10.25 -7.70 -10.08
C ASN A 101 -11.33 -6.72 -10.54
N PRO A 102 -11.89 -6.92 -11.75
CA PRO A 102 -12.88 -5.98 -12.30
C PRO A 102 -14.11 -5.90 -11.41
N GLY A 103 -14.57 -4.68 -11.16
CA GLY A 103 -15.74 -4.43 -10.33
C GLY A 103 -15.45 -4.32 -8.83
N ASP A 104 -14.24 -4.62 -8.38
CA ASP A 104 -13.88 -4.50 -6.97
C ASP A 104 -13.47 -3.06 -6.64
N GLU A 105 -13.74 -2.65 -5.40
CA GLU A 105 -13.34 -1.33 -4.91
C GLU A 105 -11.89 -1.40 -4.42
N LEU A 106 -11.06 -0.48 -4.90
CA LEU A 106 -9.66 -0.40 -4.49
C LEU A 106 -9.45 0.74 -3.51
N TYR A 107 -8.60 0.50 -2.53
CA TYR A 107 -8.17 1.47 -1.52
C TYR A 107 -6.66 1.49 -1.48
N LEU A 108 -6.07 2.69 -1.39
CA LEU A 108 -4.62 2.85 -1.26
C LEU A 108 -4.31 3.48 0.10
N ALA A 109 -3.55 2.76 0.92
CA ALA A 109 -3.11 3.27 2.22
C ALA A 109 -1.79 3.99 2.07
N ILE A 110 -1.71 5.23 2.56
CA ILE A 110 -0.48 6.01 2.61
C ILE A 110 -0.29 6.61 4.00
N GLY A 111 0.95 6.95 4.33
CA GLY A 111 1.25 7.68 5.55
C GLY A 111 1.00 9.19 5.37
N SER A 112 0.79 9.89 6.49
CA SER A 112 0.53 11.33 6.47
C SER A 112 1.68 12.13 5.87
N ASP A 113 2.92 11.67 6.01
CA ASP A 113 4.09 12.32 5.42
C ASP A 113 4.09 12.26 3.90
N MET A 114 3.44 11.26 3.32
CA MET A 114 3.32 11.11 1.87
C MET A 114 2.21 11.99 1.28
N LEU A 115 1.22 12.35 2.08
CA LEU A 115 0.09 13.15 1.60
C LEU A 115 0.53 14.51 1.09
N LEU A 116 1.51 15.13 1.74
CA LEU A 116 2.01 16.46 1.37
C LEU A 116 2.69 16.48 0.00
N SER A 117 3.22 15.35 -0.45
CA SER A 117 3.89 15.23 -1.74
C SER A 117 3.05 14.45 -2.77
N PHE A 118 1.82 14.13 -2.43
CA PHE A 118 0.98 13.26 -3.28
C PHE A 118 0.75 13.85 -4.67
N ASP A 119 0.61 15.17 -4.77
CA ASP A 119 0.42 15.85 -6.04
C ASP A 119 1.66 15.81 -6.96
N GLY A 120 2.79 15.35 -6.44
CA GLY A 120 3.98 15.08 -7.24
C GLY A 120 4.11 13.63 -7.70
N TRP A 121 3.19 12.77 -7.31
CA TRP A 121 3.24 11.36 -7.71
C TRP A 121 2.85 11.22 -9.18
N HIS A 122 3.48 10.26 -9.83
CA HIS A 122 3.21 9.97 -11.24
C HIS A 122 1.74 9.64 -11.45
N ARG A 123 1.08 10.44 -12.30
CA ARG A 123 -0.34 10.28 -12.63
C ARG A 123 -1.25 10.23 -11.38
N TRP A 124 -0.99 11.11 -10.42
CA TRP A 124 -1.73 11.10 -9.15
C TRP A 124 -3.25 11.26 -9.32
N GLU A 125 -3.70 11.99 -10.33
CA GLU A 125 -5.12 12.13 -10.61
C GLU A 125 -5.76 10.81 -11.03
N ASP A 126 -5.03 9.98 -11.77
CA ASP A 126 -5.50 8.63 -12.13
C ASP A 126 -5.56 7.71 -10.93
N ILE A 127 -4.65 7.88 -9.95
CA ILE A 127 -4.72 7.15 -8.70
C ILE A 127 -6.05 7.40 -8.00
N LEU A 128 -6.48 8.66 -7.93
CA LEU A 128 -7.75 9.02 -7.29
C LEU A 128 -8.98 8.51 -8.06
N ARG A 129 -8.85 8.28 -9.36
CA ARG A 129 -9.92 7.67 -10.16
C ARG A 129 -10.00 6.16 -9.93
N LEU A 130 -8.86 5.53 -9.64
CA LEU A 130 -8.78 4.08 -9.47
C LEU A 130 -9.08 3.63 -8.06
N ALA A 131 -8.76 4.44 -7.05
CA ALA A 131 -8.80 4.01 -5.67
C ALA A 131 -9.22 5.11 -4.71
N HIS A 132 -9.80 4.69 -3.59
CA HIS A 132 -10.00 5.57 -2.43
C HIS A 132 -8.68 5.70 -1.70
N LEU A 133 -8.37 6.90 -1.24
CA LEU A 133 -7.14 7.16 -0.51
C LEU A 133 -7.40 7.06 1.00
N VAL A 134 -6.58 6.30 1.70
CA VAL A 134 -6.66 6.13 3.16
C VAL A 134 -5.36 6.61 3.77
N VAL A 135 -5.43 7.63 4.62
CA VAL A 135 -4.24 8.26 5.20
C VAL A 135 -4.17 7.97 6.69
N THR A 136 -3.04 7.44 7.13
CA THR A 136 -2.81 7.16 8.54
C THR A 136 -1.61 7.94 9.07
N SER A 137 -1.60 8.20 10.38
CA SER A 137 -0.46 8.82 11.04
C SER A 137 0.59 7.77 11.38
N ARG A 138 1.83 8.01 11.02
CA ARG A 138 2.94 7.10 11.34
C ARG A 138 3.20 6.98 12.84
N ASN A 139 2.97 8.06 13.57
CA ASN A 139 3.38 8.10 14.97
C ASN A 139 2.44 7.32 15.88
N ILE A 140 1.16 7.32 15.57
CA ILE A 140 0.14 6.72 16.44
C ILE A 140 -0.73 5.69 15.74
N GLY A 141 -0.49 5.41 14.44
CA GLY A 141 -1.28 4.45 13.67
C GLY A 141 -2.76 4.80 13.61
N CYS A 142 -3.08 6.08 13.57
CA CYS A 142 -4.45 6.58 13.64
C CYS A 142 -4.87 7.07 12.25
N LEU A 143 -6.13 6.81 11.90
CA LEU A 143 -6.68 7.31 10.64
C LEU A 143 -6.83 8.82 10.70
N LEU A 144 -6.25 9.53 9.73
CA LEU A 144 -6.35 10.98 9.62
C LEU A 144 -7.32 11.41 8.52
N TYR A 145 -7.43 10.63 7.45
CA TYR A 145 -8.19 11.04 6.28
C TYR A 145 -8.58 9.82 5.45
N THR A 146 -9.80 9.85 4.90
CA THR A 146 -10.24 8.88 3.90
C THR A 146 -10.92 9.65 2.78
N SER A 147 -10.47 9.44 1.55
CA SER A 147 -11.12 10.03 0.37
C SER A 147 -12.09 9.04 -0.26
N ASP A 148 -13.16 9.58 -0.84
CA ASP A 148 -14.01 8.82 -1.75
C ASP A 148 -13.41 8.94 -3.15
N ALA A 149 -13.35 7.85 -3.89
CA ALA A 149 -12.82 7.85 -5.26
C ALA A 149 -13.59 8.80 -6.19
N ALA A 150 -14.86 9.08 -5.89
CA ALA A 150 -15.67 10.04 -6.62
C ALA A 150 -15.46 11.47 -6.14
N ASP A 151 -14.74 11.69 -5.07
CA ASP A 151 -14.51 12.99 -4.45
C ASP A 151 -13.03 13.36 -4.60
N ASP A 152 -12.73 14.30 -5.46
CA ASP A 152 -11.37 14.71 -5.79
C ASP A 152 -10.73 15.63 -4.74
N ARG A 153 -11.41 15.91 -3.65
CA ARG A 153 -10.89 16.79 -2.61
C ARG A 153 -9.95 16.03 -1.67
N ILE A 154 -8.75 16.54 -1.56
CA ILE A 154 -7.74 16.06 -0.62
C ILE A 154 -7.24 17.21 0.21
#